data_411f0c37ff207e581d79f41442e50a1b
#
_entry.id   411f0c37ff207e581d79f41442e50a1b
#
_cell.length_a   1.000
_cell.length_b   1.000
_cell.length_c   1.000
_cell.angle_alpha   90.00
_cell.angle_beta   90.00
_cell.angle_gamma   90.00
#
_symmetry.space_group_name_H-M   'P 1'
#
loop_
_entity.id
_entity.type
_entity.pdbx_description
1 polymer ?
#
loop_
_entity_poly.entity_id
_entity_poly.type
_entity_poly.pdbx_seq_one_letter_code
_entity_poly.pdbx_strand_id
1 'polypeptide(L)'
;MIRVAAWCMDLSETTLQFLSQIGVDCADAVPLPTDDRGVFDLDEAISIRKKVESWGMAVNRISLPALSERFMDGEDGSEEELDVACDAVRVLGEAGYPLGRVHFVYSGDPWMFDRYVADHRGGYKARGETLVQTPPKEEPSLETRAKRWDRVCDAYRRLVPVAQESGVKLMMHPSDPPTQNV
;
A
#
# COMPACT_ATOMS: atom_id res chain seq x y z
N MET A 1 -1.38 -0.89 24.84
CA MET A 1 0.01 -0.43 24.59
C MET A 1 0.06 0.06 23.17
N ILE A 2 0.65 1.24 22.91
CA ILE A 2 0.89 1.75 21.55
C ILE A 2 2.13 1.03 21.01
N ARG A 3 2.06 0.55 19.78
CA ARG A 3 3.18 -0.10 19.09
C ARG A 3 3.79 0.89 18.09
N VAL A 4 5.12 0.91 18.01
CA VAL A 4 5.86 1.75 17.07
C VAL A 4 6.15 0.94 15.81
N ALA A 5 5.73 1.45 14.66
CA ALA A 5 6.01 0.87 13.37
C ALA A 5 6.98 1.75 12.57
N ALA A 6 7.95 1.14 11.90
CA ALA A 6 8.88 1.82 11.02
C ALA A 6 8.74 1.28 9.58
N TRP A 7 8.83 2.18 8.62
CA TRP A 7 8.89 1.82 7.21
C TRP A 7 10.10 0.93 6.93
N CYS A 8 9.89 -0.26 6.37
CA CYS A 8 10.92 -1.28 6.19
C CYS A 8 10.86 -1.92 4.80
N MET A 9 11.39 -1.21 3.81
CA MET A 9 11.50 -1.73 2.43
C MET A 9 12.77 -2.56 2.22
N ASP A 10 13.76 -2.39 3.08
CA ASP A 10 15.01 -3.15 3.08
C ASP A 10 14.99 -4.16 4.21
N LEU A 11 15.01 -5.44 3.85
CA LEU A 11 15.02 -6.58 4.76
C LEU A 11 16.43 -7.13 5.01
N SER A 12 17.47 -6.33 4.79
CA SER A 12 18.83 -6.71 5.13
C SER A 12 18.97 -6.93 6.64
N GLU A 13 19.90 -7.79 7.03
CA GLU A 13 20.18 -8.03 8.46
C GLU A 13 20.57 -6.75 9.19
N THR A 14 21.33 -5.87 8.54
CA THR A 14 21.74 -4.58 9.10
C THR A 14 20.55 -3.69 9.42
N THR A 15 19.56 -3.59 8.48
CA THR A 15 18.35 -2.80 8.69
C THR A 15 17.48 -3.40 9.79
N LEU A 16 17.25 -4.70 9.77
CA LEU A 16 16.44 -5.39 10.79
C LEU A 16 17.08 -5.30 12.17
N GLN A 17 18.39 -5.48 12.26
CA GLN A 17 19.14 -5.31 13.50
C GLN A 17 19.02 -3.89 14.05
N PHE A 18 19.21 -2.88 13.21
CA PHE A 18 19.09 -1.48 13.61
C PHE A 18 17.68 -1.17 14.16
N LEU A 19 16.61 -1.56 13.42
CA LEU A 19 15.24 -1.34 13.84
C LEU A 19 14.93 -2.03 15.18
N SER A 20 15.38 -3.26 15.35
CA SER A 20 15.23 -4.00 16.60
C SER A 20 15.95 -3.31 17.76
N GLN A 21 17.19 -2.84 17.56
CA GLN A 21 18.00 -2.18 18.60
C GLN A 21 17.40 -0.84 19.07
N ILE A 22 16.74 -0.10 18.19
CA ILE A 22 16.08 1.17 18.56
C ILE A 22 14.68 0.98 19.13
N GLY A 23 14.21 -0.28 19.27
CA GLY A 23 12.97 -0.60 19.94
C GLY A 23 11.72 -0.46 19.05
N VAL A 24 11.84 -0.68 17.73
CA VAL A 24 10.71 -0.74 16.81
C VAL A 24 9.94 -2.05 17.05
N ASP A 25 8.62 -1.94 17.23
CA ASP A 25 7.76 -3.11 17.45
C ASP A 25 7.32 -3.79 16.15
N CYS A 26 7.24 -3.02 15.05
CA CYS A 26 6.68 -3.51 13.79
C CYS A 26 7.46 -2.99 12.58
N ALA A 27 7.77 -3.88 11.64
CA ALA A 27 8.13 -3.50 10.28
C ALA A 27 6.86 -3.15 9.48
N ASP A 28 6.85 -1.98 8.83
CA ASP A 28 5.73 -1.49 8.03
C ASP A 28 6.08 -1.48 6.54
N ALA A 29 5.10 -1.70 5.68
CA ALA A 29 5.24 -1.70 4.22
C ALA A 29 6.32 -2.67 3.70
N VAL A 30 6.46 -3.83 4.33
CA VAL A 30 7.38 -4.88 3.89
C VAL A 30 7.02 -5.34 2.48
N PRO A 31 8.00 -5.41 1.54
CA PRO A 31 7.74 -5.90 0.20
C PRO A 31 7.57 -7.42 0.19
N LEU A 32 6.61 -7.92 -0.58
CA LEU A 32 6.44 -9.35 -0.85
C LEU A 32 6.65 -9.62 -2.34
N PRO A 33 7.39 -10.67 -2.70
CA PRO A 33 7.48 -11.16 -4.07
C PRO A 33 6.12 -11.62 -4.59
N THR A 34 5.95 -11.53 -5.90
CA THR A 34 4.73 -11.97 -6.58
C THR A 34 5.05 -13.00 -7.65
N ASP A 35 4.07 -13.84 -7.98
CA ASP A 35 4.09 -14.72 -9.13
C ASP A 35 3.88 -13.94 -10.45
N ASP A 36 3.86 -14.65 -11.59
CA ASP A 36 3.67 -14.07 -12.92
C ASP A 36 2.29 -13.39 -13.10
N ARG A 37 1.31 -13.70 -12.25
CA ARG A 37 0.00 -13.06 -12.23
C ARG A 37 -0.04 -11.81 -11.34
N GLY A 38 1.01 -11.56 -10.56
CA GLY A 38 1.07 -10.47 -9.59
C GLY A 38 0.49 -10.84 -8.21
N VAL A 39 0.16 -12.12 -7.95
CA VAL A 39 -0.27 -12.61 -6.63
C VAL A 39 0.96 -12.91 -5.78
N PHE A 40 0.92 -12.64 -4.49
CA PHE A 40 2.03 -12.92 -3.57
C PHE A 40 2.39 -14.40 -3.55
N ASP A 41 3.68 -14.68 -3.53
CA ASP A 41 4.19 -16.03 -3.29
C ASP A 41 4.02 -16.38 -1.80
N LEU A 42 3.29 -17.46 -1.52
CA LEU A 42 2.95 -17.85 -0.15
C LEU A 42 4.18 -18.26 0.68
N ASP A 43 5.07 -19.07 0.09
CA ASP A 43 6.24 -19.58 0.80
C ASP A 43 7.21 -18.44 1.14
N GLU A 44 7.44 -17.54 0.19
CA GLU A 44 8.23 -16.34 0.40
C GLU A 44 7.57 -15.40 1.41
N ALA A 45 6.26 -15.20 1.36
CA ALA A 45 5.53 -14.40 2.34
C ALA A 45 5.72 -14.97 3.77
N ILE A 46 5.59 -16.28 3.96
CA ILE A 46 5.84 -16.94 5.25
C ILE A 46 7.29 -16.77 5.68
N SER A 47 8.24 -16.96 4.76
CA SER A 47 9.68 -16.82 5.01
C SER A 47 10.02 -15.40 5.48
N ILE A 48 9.53 -14.39 4.79
CA ILE A 48 9.75 -12.97 5.13
C ILE A 48 9.14 -12.64 6.49
N ARG A 49 7.93 -13.08 6.79
CA ARG A 49 7.32 -12.89 8.10
C ARG A 49 8.20 -13.46 9.22
N LYS A 50 8.61 -14.73 9.07
CA LYS A 50 9.49 -15.39 10.05
C LYS A 50 10.83 -14.68 10.22
N LYS A 51 11.40 -14.17 9.12
CA LYS A 51 12.64 -13.37 9.16
C LYS A 51 12.47 -12.13 10.02
N VAL A 52 11.40 -11.36 9.83
CA VAL A 52 11.12 -10.16 10.65
C VAL A 52 10.87 -10.54 12.11
N GLU A 53 10.10 -11.60 12.36
CA GLU A 53 9.81 -12.11 13.70
C GLU A 53 11.07 -12.58 14.45
N SER A 54 12.07 -13.13 13.75
CA SER A 54 13.33 -13.54 14.36
C SER A 54 14.13 -12.37 14.95
N TRP A 55 13.83 -11.14 14.55
CA TRP A 55 14.40 -9.91 15.12
C TRP A 55 13.53 -9.29 16.23
N GLY A 56 12.50 -10.00 16.70
CA GLY A 56 11.59 -9.55 17.76
C GLY A 56 10.53 -8.54 17.30
N MET A 57 10.38 -8.32 16.00
CA MET A 57 9.41 -7.42 15.42
C MET A 57 8.24 -8.21 14.80
N ALA A 58 7.07 -7.58 14.67
CA ALA A 58 5.98 -8.10 13.84
C ALA A 58 5.92 -7.34 12.51
N VAL A 59 5.26 -7.89 11.50
CA VAL A 59 4.90 -7.12 10.31
C VAL A 59 3.58 -6.40 10.58
N ASN A 60 3.52 -5.10 10.28
CA ASN A 60 2.32 -4.29 10.51
C ASN A 60 1.33 -4.42 9.36
N ARG A 61 1.74 -4.05 8.15
CA ARG A 61 0.90 -4.10 6.95
C ARG A 61 1.68 -4.48 5.70
N ILE A 62 0.93 -5.01 4.75
CA ILE A 62 1.39 -5.27 3.38
C ILE A 62 0.56 -4.43 2.41
N SER A 63 1.19 -3.84 1.41
CA SER A 63 0.47 -3.22 0.29
C SER A 63 0.01 -4.30 -0.67
N LEU A 64 -1.29 -4.39 -0.91
CA LEU A 64 -1.87 -5.28 -1.92
C LEU A 64 -1.43 -4.84 -3.32
N PRO A 65 -1.49 -5.72 -4.31
CA PRO A 65 -1.41 -5.33 -5.72
C PRO A 65 -2.36 -4.17 -6.00
N ALA A 66 -1.85 -3.17 -6.70
CA ALA A 66 -2.59 -1.93 -6.91
C ALA A 66 -3.71 -2.13 -7.94
N LEU A 67 -4.84 -1.49 -7.69
CA LEU A 67 -5.90 -1.33 -8.68
C LEU A 67 -5.57 -0.08 -9.50
N SER A 68 -5.31 -0.27 -10.79
CA SER A 68 -4.78 0.76 -11.68
C SER A 68 -5.84 1.74 -12.17
N GLU A 69 -5.43 2.75 -12.92
CA GLU A 69 -6.34 3.66 -13.62
C GLU A 69 -7.27 2.92 -14.57
N ARG A 70 -6.79 1.86 -15.24
CA ARG A 70 -7.64 0.98 -16.08
C ARG A 70 -8.82 0.41 -15.28
N PHE A 71 -8.55 -0.08 -14.07
CA PHE A 71 -9.60 -0.55 -13.17
C PHE A 71 -10.56 0.60 -12.80
N MET A 72 -10.03 1.76 -12.44
CA MET A 72 -10.83 2.92 -12.04
C MET A 72 -11.72 3.46 -13.16
N ASP A 73 -11.27 3.35 -14.39
CA ASP A 73 -12.02 3.80 -15.58
C ASP A 73 -12.92 2.69 -16.17
N GLY A 74 -12.84 1.46 -15.63
CA GLY A 74 -13.68 0.33 -16.04
C GLY A 74 -13.33 -0.23 -17.41
N GLU A 75 -12.04 -0.21 -17.77
CA GLU A 75 -11.59 -0.76 -19.04
C GLU A 75 -11.74 -2.28 -19.10
N ASP A 76 -11.94 -2.81 -20.30
CA ASP A 76 -12.08 -4.24 -20.54
C ASP A 76 -10.87 -5.02 -19.97
N GLY A 77 -11.13 -6.10 -19.26
CA GLY A 77 -10.13 -6.95 -18.62
C GLY A 77 -9.54 -6.40 -17.33
N SER A 78 -9.90 -5.19 -16.89
CA SER A 78 -9.38 -4.61 -15.65
C SER A 78 -9.91 -5.29 -14.37
N GLU A 79 -10.99 -6.07 -14.47
CA GLU A 79 -11.51 -6.87 -13.35
C GLU A 79 -10.51 -7.93 -12.86
N GLU A 80 -9.60 -8.38 -13.73
CA GLU A 80 -8.53 -9.32 -13.36
C GLU A 80 -7.63 -8.75 -12.26
N GLU A 81 -7.44 -7.42 -12.23
CA GLU A 81 -6.66 -6.75 -11.16
C GLU A 81 -7.32 -6.94 -9.79
N LEU A 82 -8.64 -6.90 -9.74
CA LEU A 82 -9.39 -7.13 -8.52
C LEU A 82 -9.37 -8.61 -8.10
N ASP A 83 -9.37 -9.55 -9.06
CA ASP A 83 -9.17 -10.97 -8.78
C ASP A 83 -7.80 -11.23 -8.17
N VAL A 84 -6.75 -10.64 -8.73
CA VAL A 84 -5.38 -10.69 -8.19
C VAL A 84 -5.32 -10.11 -6.77
N ALA A 85 -5.98 -8.99 -6.52
CA ALA A 85 -6.03 -8.38 -5.19
C ALA A 85 -6.76 -9.29 -4.17
N CYS A 86 -7.86 -9.95 -4.59
CA CYS A 86 -8.57 -10.94 -3.75
C CYS A 86 -7.68 -12.15 -3.43
N ASP A 87 -6.97 -12.70 -4.42
CA ASP A 87 -6.04 -13.80 -4.21
C ASP A 87 -4.90 -13.39 -3.27
N ALA A 88 -4.36 -12.19 -3.44
CA ALA A 88 -3.34 -11.64 -2.56
C ALA A 88 -3.83 -11.54 -1.10
N VAL A 89 -5.08 -11.14 -0.87
CA VAL A 89 -5.69 -11.12 0.49
C VAL A 89 -5.73 -12.52 1.10
N ARG A 90 -6.08 -13.56 0.31
CA ARG A 90 -6.08 -14.96 0.78
C ARG A 90 -4.68 -15.39 1.19
N VAL A 91 -3.68 -15.09 0.38
CA VAL A 91 -2.27 -15.37 0.70
C VAL A 91 -1.84 -14.67 1.98
N LEU A 92 -2.22 -13.38 2.18
CA LEU A 92 -1.91 -12.69 3.43
C LEU A 92 -2.50 -13.41 4.65
N GLY A 93 -3.75 -13.85 4.56
CA GLY A 93 -4.39 -14.60 5.65
C GLY A 93 -3.68 -15.91 5.95
N GLU A 94 -3.37 -16.70 4.94
CA GLU A 94 -2.67 -17.98 5.07
C GLU A 94 -1.23 -17.79 5.60
N ALA A 95 -0.53 -16.77 5.13
CA ALA A 95 0.79 -16.42 5.62
C ALA A 95 0.78 -15.77 7.03
N GLY A 96 -0.38 -15.43 7.59
CA GLY A 96 -0.54 -14.87 8.93
C GLY A 96 -0.28 -13.36 9.03
N TYR A 97 -0.47 -12.61 7.99
CA TYR A 97 -0.40 -11.15 8.00
C TYR A 97 -1.73 -10.52 8.43
N PRO A 98 -1.73 -9.52 9.34
CA PRO A 98 -2.95 -9.01 9.92
C PRO A 98 -3.67 -7.95 9.09
N LEU A 99 -2.95 -7.28 8.15
CA LEU A 99 -3.44 -6.05 7.53
C LEU A 99 -2.97 -5.90 6.08
N GLY A 100 -3.92 -5.77 5.16
CA GLY A 100 -3.73 -5.46 3.76
C GLY A 100 -4.10 -4.01 3.44
N ARG A 101 -3.21 -3.26 2.80
CA ARG A 101 -3.48 -1.92 2.30
C ARG A 101 -3.96 -1.97 0.86
N VAL A 102 -5.20 -1.55 0.63
CA VAL A 102 -5.75 -1.34 -0.71
C VAL A 102 -5.20 -0.03 -1.27
N HIS A 103 -4.74 -0.07 -2.51
CA HIS A 103 -4.19 1.10 -3.20
C HIS A 103 -4.82 1.24 -4.58
N PHE A 104 -5.49 2.36 -4.79
CA PHE A 104 -6.00 2.78 -6.09
C PHE A 104 -4.97 3.72 -6.71
N VAL A 105 -4.44 3.35 -7.87
CA VAL A 105 -3.48 4.18 -8.60
C VAL A 105 -4.24 5.05 -9.57
N TYR A 106 -3.96 6.33 -9.51
CA TYR A 106 -4.50 7.31 -10.40
C TYR A 106 -3.39 8.17 -10.99
N SER A 107 -3.20 8.08 -12.31
CA SER A 107 -2.11 8.79 -13.00
C SER A 107 -2.47 10.22 -13.40
N GLY A 108 -3.69 10.60 -13.17
CA GLY A 108 -4.22 11.93 -13.50
C GLY A 108 -3.97 12.99 -12.45
N ASP A 109 -2.97 12.83 -11.56
CA ASP A 109 -2.69 13.83 -10.53
C ASP A 109 -2.34 15.17 -11.21
N PRO A 110 -3.19 16.20 -11.10
CA PRO A 110 -2.94 17.49 -11.71
C PRO A 110 -1.84 18.27 -11.00
N TRP A 111 -1.34 17.75 -9.88
CA TRP A 111 -0.40 18.44 -9.04
C TRP A 111 1.00 17.86 -9.21
N MET A 112 1.94 18.70 -9.62
CA MET A 112 3.36 18.37 -9.58
C MET A 112 3.96 18.91 -8.29
N PHE A 113 4.81 18.06 -7.68
CA PHE A 113 5.55 18.43 -6.49
C PHE A 113 7.04 18.47 -6.82
N ASP A 114 7.67 19.58 -6.48
CA ASP A 114 9.13 19.62 -6.41
C ASP A 114 9.56 19.00 -5.08
N ARG A 115 10.35 17.95 -5.17
CA ARG A 115 10.92 17.28 -3.99
C ARG A 115 12.26 17.92 -3.66
N TYR A 116 12.44 18.21 -2.39
CA TYR A 116 13.71 18.72 -1.87
C TYR A 116 14.09 17.99 -0.57
N VAL A 117 15.36 18.13 -0.20
CA VAL A 117 15.87 17.64 1.07
C VAL A 117 16.20 18.85 1.94
N ALA A 118 15.64 18.88 3.14
CA ALA A 118 15.87 19.95 4.11
C ALA A 118 16.63 19.41 5.33
N ASP A 119 17.49 20.25 5.90
CA ASP A 119 18.08 19.98 7.20
C ASP A 119 17.03 20.18 8.29
N HIS A 120 16.89 19.18 9.15
CA HIS A 120 15.95 19.21 10.27
C HIS A 120 16.68 19.16 11.61
N ARG A 121 15.92 19.33 12.71
CA ARG A 121 16.48 19.27 14.07
C ARG A 121 17.28 17.98 14.27
N GLY A 122 18.42 18.10 14.95
CA GLY A 122 19.31 16.97 15.20
C GLY A 122 20.16 16.55 14.00
N GLY A 123 20.18 17.34 12.92
CA GLY A 123 21.05 17.14 11.76
C GLY A 123 20.60 16.05 10.80
N TYR A 124 19.37 15.52 10.92
CA TYR A 124 18.87 14.58 9.92
C TYR A 124 18.30 15.29 8.69
N LYS A 125 18.31 14.60 7.57
CA LYS A 125 17.76 15.08 6.30
C LYS A 125 16.29 14.67 6.20
N ALA A 126 15.39 15.66 6.15
CA ALA A 126 13.98 15.43 5.92
C ALA A 126 13.61 15.64 4.45
N ARG A 127 12.73 14.80 3.92
CA ARG A 127 12.11 15.05 2.62
C ARG A 127 11.03 16.11 2.79
N GLY A 128 11.09 17.12 1.93
CA GLY A 128 10.03 18.10 1.76
C GLY A 128 9.47 18.07 0.35
N GLU A 129 8.26 18.58 0.19
CA GLU A 129 7.60 18.71 -1.10
C GLU A 129 6.98 20.10 -1.19
N THR A 130 7.22 20.79 -2.30
CA THR A 130 6.57 22.06 -2.61
C THR A 130 5.58 21.84 -3.73
N LEU A 131 4.33 22.24 -3.52
CA LEU A 131 3.31 22.21 -4.56
C LEU A 131 3.70 23.20 -5.65
N VAL A 132 3.99 22.68 -6.83
CA VAL A 132 4.18 23.50 -8.02
C VAL A 132 2.83 23.61 -8.70
N GLN A 133 2.29 24.82 -8.76
CA GLN A 133 1.14 25.09 -9.60
C GLN A 133 1.53 24.97 -11.08
N THR A 134 1.48 23.77 -11.59
CA THR A 134 1.24 23.61 -13.02
C THR A 134 -0.24 23.90 -13.27
N PRO A 135 -0.62 24.54 -14.38
CA PRO A 135 -2.03 24.63 -14.71
C PRO A 135 -2.60 23.20 -14.63
N PRO A 136 -3.61 22.97 -13.81
CA PRO A 136 -4.12 21.63 -13.60
C PRO A 136 -4.48 21.02 -14.96
N LYS A 137 -4.16 19.75 -15.17
CA LYS A 137 -4.93 18.96 -16.11
C LYS A 137 -6.38 19.17 -15.70
N GLU A 138 -7.24 19.28 -16.69
CA GLU A 138 -8.67 19.48 -16.47
C GLU A 138 -9.15 18.55 -15.36
N GLU A 139 -9.77 19.10 -14.34
CA GLU A 139 -10.29 18.27 -13.23
C GLU A 139 -11.30 17.26 -13.78
N PRO A 140 -11.33 16.04 -13.29
CA PRO A 140 -12.32 15.06 -13.69
C PRO A 140 -13.73 15.60 -13.50
N SER A 141 -14.62 15.37 -14.46
CA SER A 141 -16.02 15.76 -14.35
C SER A 141 -16.68 15.12 -13.12
N LEU A 142 -17.76 15.68 -12.63
CA LEU A 142 -18.54 15.07 -11.54
C LEU A 142 -19.02 13.66 -11.90
N GLU A 143 -19.35 13.42 -13.16
CA GLU A 143 -19.72 12.09 -13.64
C GLU A 143 -18.55 11.11 -13.56
N THR A 144 -17.36 11.52 -13.97
CA THR A 144 -16.14 10.69 -13.86
C THR A 144 -15.84 10.36 -12.41
N ARG A 145 -15.93 11.35 -11.51
CA ARG A 145 -15.72 11.14 -10.06
C ARG A 145 -16.74 10.16 -9.49
N ALA A 146 -18.01 10.28 -9.86
CA ALA A 146 -19.07 9.36 -9.43
C ALA A 146 -18.79 7.93 -9.88
N LYS A 147 -18.43 7.72 -11.15
CA LYS A 147 -18.07 6.41 -11.69
C LYS A 147 -16.89 5.79 -10.93
N ARG A 148 -15.84 6.56 -10.67
CA ARG A 148 -14.67 6.09 -9.91
C ARG A 148 -15.02 5.74 -8.47
N TRP A 149 -15.85 6.54 -7.83
CA TRP A 149 -16.36 6.22 -6.50
C TRP A 149 -17.12 4.89 -6.47
N ASP A 150 -17.98 4.66 -7.46
CA ASP A 150 -18.70 3.38 -7.60
C ASP A 150 -17.71 2.22 -7.78
N ARG A 151 -16.65 2.39 -8.58
CA ARG A 151 -15.59 1.38 -8.74
C ARG A 151 -14.86 1.06 -7.42
N VAL A 152 -14.55 2.08 -6.63
CA VAL A 152 -13.98 1.89 -5.28
C VAL A 152 -14.94 1.09 -4.40
N CYS A 153 -16.22 1.44 -4.41
CA CYS A 153 -17.24 0.72 -3.65
C CYS A 153 -17.37 -0.74 -4.10
N ASP A 154 -17.35 -1.00 -5.40
CA ASP A 154 -17.43 -2.36 -5.95
C ASP A 154 -16.19 -3.19 -5.58
N ALA A 155 -15.00 -2.59 -5.63
CA ALA A 155 -13.79 -3.25 -5.18
C ALA A 155 -13.91 -3.68 -3.72
N TYR A 156 -14.36 -2.81 -2.83
CA TYR A 156 -14.53 -3.16 -1.42
C TYR A 156 -15.66 -4.17 -1.19
N ARG A 157 -16.75 -4.13 -1.94
CA ARG A 157 -17.81 -5.16 -1.87
C ARG A 157 -17.27 -6.57 -2.15
N ARG A 158 -16.24 -6.70 -2.99
CA ARG A 158 -15.58 -7.99 -3.27
C ARG A 158 -14.46 -8.30 -2.29
N LEU A 159 -13.63 -7.32 -1.94
CA LEU A 159 -12.47 -7.52 -1.06
C LEU A 159 -12.85 -7.79 0.39
N VAL A 160 -13.89 -7.11 0.92
CA VAL A 160 -14.26 -7.22 2.34
C VAL A 160 -14.68 -8.64 2.74
N PRO A 161 -15.55 -9.35 2.02
CA PRO A 161 -15.86 -10.74 2.34
C PRO A 161 -14.64 -11.65 2.34
N VAL A 162 -13.77 -11.52 1.33
CA VAL A 162 -12.52 -12.30 1.23
C VAL A 162 -11.61 -12.03 2.43
N ALA A 163 -11.47 -10.76 2.80
CA ALA A 163 -10.65 -10.37 3.95
C ALA A 163 -11.22 -10.91 5.28
N GLN A 164 -12.54 -10.90 5.45
CA GLN A 164 -13.21 -11.47 6.61
C GLN A 164 -12.97 -12.98 6.72
N GLU A 165 -13.12 -13.71 5.62
CA GLU A 165 -12.85 -15.15 5.55
C GLU A 165 -11.39 -15.49 5.82
N SER A 166 -10.47 -14.64 5.36
CA SER A 166 -9.02 -14.80 5.54
C SER A 166 -8.49 -14.27 6.88
N GLY A 167 -9.32 -13.63 7.71
CA GLY A 167 -8.88 -13.01 8.97
C GLY A 167 -7.98 -11.77 8.80
N VAL A 168 -7.98 -11.16 7.62
CA VAL A 168 -7.19 -9.98 7.28
C VAL A 168 -8.04 -8.71 7.43
N LYS A 169 -7.47 -7.67 8.01
CA LYS A 169 -8.10 -6.34 7.99
C LYS A 169 -7.67 -5.59 6.74
N LEU A 170 -8.59 -4.82 6.17
CA LEU A 170 -8.27 -3.93 5.05
C LEU A 170 -8.16 -2.49 5.53
N MET A 171 -7.23 -1.75 4.95
CA MET A 171 -7.14 -0.30 5.08
C MET A 171 -7.06 0.34 3.71
N MET A 172 -7.63 1.54 3.59
CA MET A 172 -7.44 2.41 2.45
C MET A 172 -6.36 3.44 2.78
N HIS A 173 -5.48 3.69 1.83
CA HIS A 173 -4.60 4.84 1.90
C HIS A 173 -5.19 5.93 0.99
N PRO A 174 -5.54 7.10 1.50
CA PRO A 174 -5.97 8.20 0.65
C PRO A 174 -4.82 8.69 -0.22
N SER A 175 -5.13 9.43 -1.26
CA SER A 175 -4.11 10.07 -2.10
C SER A 175 -3.22 11.00 -1.28
N ASP A 176 -1.93 10.97 -1.56
CA ASP A 176 -0.92 11.76 -0.87
C ASP A 176 -0.11 12.54 -1.93
N PRO A 177 -0.32 13.82 -2.05
CA PRO A 177 -1.18 14.69 -1.24
C PRO A 177 -2.68 14.49 -1.53
N PRO A 178 -3.57 14.95 -0.63
CA PRO A 178 -5.01 14.82 -0.81
C PRO A 178 -5.46 15.69 -2.00
N THR A 179 -5.63 15.06 -3.14
CA THR A 179 -6.14 15.68 -4.36
C THR A 179 -7.58 15.26 -4.60
N GLN A 180 -8.37 16.11 -5.25
CA GLN A 180 -9.79 15.84 -5.52
C GLN A 180 -10.01 14.89 -6.70
N ASN A 181 -9.23 13.83 -6.80
CA ASN A 181 -9.20 12.95 -7.97
C ASN A 181 -10.23 11.81 -7.95
N VAL A 182 -10.97 11.68 -6.86
CA VAL A 182 -12.04 10.69 -6.68
C VAL A 182 -13.34 11.39 -6.31
#